data_c603a6cdbd0b934634742b23e56692eb
#
_entry.id   c603a6cdbd0b934634742b23e56692eb
#
_cell.length_a   1.000
_cell.length_b   1.000
_cell.length_c   1.000
_cell.angle_alpha   90.00
_cell.angle_beta   90.00
_cell.angle_gamma   90.00
#
_symmetry.space_group_name_H-M   'P 1'
#
loop_
_entity.id
_entity.type
_entity.pdbx_description
1 polymer ?
#
loop_
_entity_poly.entity_id
_entity_poly.type
_entity_poly.pdbx_seq_one_letter_code
_entity_poly.pdbx_strand_id
1 'polypeptide(L)'
;SRGLGDVYKRQVLYGIISWEKAYYGEMLTYLGMTAPMAVFALVSWIKNPYDGNKAEVKVNRLKGREYALMFLVSAAVTAGFYFVLKYFNTANLIPSTVSVTTSFVAVYLTARRSEFYALGYAANDVVLIILWALAAKTDLSCISVVACFSAFLFNDMYGYFNWRKMKLRQSSRENGKNKMSEKSPQFENE
;
A
#
# COMPACT_ATOMS: atom_id res chain seq x y z
N SER A 1 -1.77 -2.21 -14.44
CA SER A 1 -0.64 -3.08 -14.07
C SER A 1 0.70 -2.35 -13.88
N ARG A 2 0.92 -1.17 -14.53
CA ARG A 2 2.19 -0.43 -14.37
C ARG A 2 2.47 -0.01 -12.93
N GLY A 3 1.46 0.49 -12.19
CA GLY A 3 1.65 0.96 -10.81
C GLY A 3 2.08 -0.10 -9.81
N LEU A 4 1.72 -1.38 -10.01
CA LEU A 4 2.07 -2.46 -9.08
C LEU A 4 3.52 -2.93 -9.24
N GLY A 5 4.04 -2.92 -10.49
CA GLY A 5 5.46 -3.19 -10.76
C GLY A 5 6.37 -2.15 -10.09
N ASP A 6 5.90 -0.91 -10.01
CA ASP A 6 6.65 0.17 -9.37
C ASP A 6 6.63 0.06 -7.83
N VAL A 7 5.52 -0.40 -7.24
CA VAL A 7 5.45 -0.66 -5.78
C VAL A 7 6.46 -1.73 -5.36
N TYR A 8 6.49 -2.86 -6.05
CA TYR A 8 7.42 -3.95 -5.75
C TYR A 8 8.89 -3.53 -5.93
N LYS A 9 9.23 -2.81 -7.02
CA LYS A 9 10.58 -2.28 -7.24
C LYS A 9 11.01 -1.33 -6.11
N ARG A 10 10.09 -0.46 -5.67
CA ARG A 10 10.29 0.46 -4.55
C ARG A 10 10.68 -0.30 -3.28
N GLN A 11 9.99 -1.40 -2.95
CA GLN A 11 10.25 -2.18 -1.75
C GLN A 11 11.65 -2.82 -1.77
N VAL A 12 12.06 -3.39 -2.92
CA VAL A 12 13.39 -4.01 -3.08
C VAL A 12 14.50 -2.96 -2.99
N LEU A 13 14.36 -1.84 -3.71
CA LEU A 13 15.35 -0.74 -3.68
C LEU A 13 15.51 -0.18 -2.27
N TYR A 14 14.41 0.02 -1.55
CA TYR A 14 14.47 0.53 -0.18
C TYR A 14 15.15 -0.48 0.77
N GLY A 15 14.91 -1.77 0.60
CA GLY A 15 15.61 -2.81 1.36
C GLY A 15 17.12 -2.77 1.15
N ILE A 16 17.59 -2.58 -0.10
CA ILE A 16 19.02 -2.47 -0.41
C ILE A 16 19.62 -1.21 0.23
N ILE A 17 18.98 -0.05 0.10
CA ILE A 17 19.43 1.20 0.72
C ILE A 17 19.51 1.05 2.24
N SER A 18 18.54 0.41 2.86
CA SER A 18 18.52 0.17 4.30
C SER A 18 19.65 -0.75 4.75
N TRP A 19 20.02 -1.76 3.94
CA TRP A 19 21.19 -2.60 4.17
C TRP A 19 22.49 -1.80 4.15
N GLU A 20 22.73 -1.00 3.11
CA GLU A 20 23.93 -0.18 2.95
C GLU A 20 24.11 0.83 4.09
N LYS A 21 23.02 1.33 4.64
CA LYS A 21 23.01 2.29 5.76
C LYS A 21 22.97 1.64 7.14
N ALA A 22 23.11 0.31 7.23
CA ALA A 22 23.00 -0.47 8.47
C ALA A 22 21.64 -0.35 9.20
N TYR A 23 20.56 0.00 8.48
CA TYR A 23 19.19 -0.03 8.98
C TYR A 23 18.58 -1.42 8.80
N TYR A 24 19.17 -2.41 9.46
CA TYR A 24 18.77 -3.82 9.30
C TYR A 24 17.32 -4.10 9.68
N GLY A 25 16.79 -3.38 10.66
CA GLY A 25 15.37 -3.48 11.04
C GLY A 25 14.45 -3.06 9.90
N GLU A 26 14.74 -1.93 9.26
CA GLU A 26 14.00 -1.44 8.09
C GLU A 26 14.12 -2.42 6.92
N MET A 27 15.32 -2.93 6.64
CA MET A 27 15.53 -3.94 5.61
C MET A 27 14.66 -5.18 5.85
N LEU A 28 14.64 -5.72 7.09
CA LEU A 28 13.80 -6.86 7.44
C LEU A 28 12.31 -6.56 7.27
N THR A 29 11.86 -5.36 7.65
CA THR A 29 10.48 -4.93 7.46
C THR A 29 10.09 -4.94 5.99
N TYR A 30 10.92 -4.35 5.13
CA TYR A 30 10.59 -4.17 3.72
C TYR A 30 10.81 -5.43 2.89
N LEU A 31 11.87 -6.19 3.13
CA LEU A 31 12.12 -7.45 2.42
C LEU A 31 11.33 -8.62 3.01
N GLY A 32 11.21 -8.69 4.34
CA GLY A 32 10.56 -9.81 5.02
C GLY A 32 9.03 -9.70 5.10
N MET A 33 8.49 -8.50 5.16
CA MET A 33 7.05 -8.28 5.29
C MET A 33 6.44 -7.64 4.03
N THR A 34 6.90 -6.45 3.65
CA THR A 34 6.23 -5.68 2.59
C THR A 34 6.44 -6.26 1.20
N ALA A 35 7.62 -6.77 0.86
CA ALA A 35 7.87 -7.35 -0.45
C ALA A 35 7.02 -8.62 -0.73
N PRO A 36 6.95 -9.62 0.17
CA PRO A 36 6.05 -10.76 0.01
C PRO A 36 4.58 -10.36 -0.10
N MET A 37 4.12 -9.40 0.71
CA MET A 37 2.76 -8.91 0.64
C MET A 37 2.49 -8.14 -0.67
N ALA A 38 3.46 -7.41 -1.22
CA ALA A 38 3.33 -6.75 -2.52
C ALA A 38 3.16 -7.79 -3.66
N VAL A 39 3.87 -8.92 -3.60
CA VAL A 39 3.66 -10.04 -4.54
C VAL A 39 2.24 -10.61 -4.39
N PHE A 40 1.77 -10.81 -3.16
CA PHE A 40 0.41 -11.26 -2.91
C PHE A 40 -0.64 -10.27 -3.46
N ALA A 41 -0.41 -8.97 -3.27
CA ALA A 41 -1.26 -7.91 -3.84
C ALA A 41 -1.27 -7.98 -5.37
N LEU A 42 -0.12 -8.19 -6.01
CA LEU A 42 -0.01 -8.35 -7.47
C LEU A 42 -0.87 -9.52 -7.96
N VAL A 43 -0.76 -10.68 -7.32
CA VAL A 43 -1.57 -11.85 -7.65
C VAL A 43 -3.07 -11.56 -7.48
N SER A 44 -3.45 -10.88 -6.39
CA SER A 44 -4.83 -10.47 -6.15
C SER A 44 -5.36 -9.56 -7.26
N TRP A 45 -4.55 -8.63 -7.77
CA TRP A 45 -4.93 -7.70 -8.83
C TRP A 45 -5.12 -8.42 -10.17
N ILE A 46 -4.18 -9.29 -10.54
CA ILE A 46 -4.26 -10.08 -11.78
C ILE A 46 -5.50 -10.98 -11.82
N LYS A 47 -5.88 -11.54 -10.66
CA LYS A 47 -7.05 -12.42 -10.54
C LYS A 47 -8.39 -11.70 -10.53
N ASN A 48 -8.42 -10.38 -10.41
CA ASN A 48 -9.65 -9.60 -10.29
C ASN A 48 -9.72 -8.44 -11.30
N PRO A 49 -9.73 -8.71 -12.62
CA PRO A 49 -9.90 -7.68 -13.64
C PRO A 49 -11.32 -7.08 -13.56
N TYR A 50 -11.46 -5.82 -13.93
CA TYR A 50 -12.77 -5.18 -14.06
C TYR A 50 -13.36 -5.45 -15.45
N ASP A 51 -14.57 -6.01 -15.49
CA ASP A 51 -15.34 -6.24 -16.72
C ASP A 51 -14.54 -7.00 -17.82
N GLY A 52 -13.68 -7.96 -17.42
CA GLY A 52 -12.79 -8.70 -18.32
C GLY A 52 -11.57 -7.93 -18.83
N ASN A 53 -11.47 -6.64 -18.57
CA ASN A 53 -10.33 -5.80 -18.97
C ASN A 53 -9.16 -5.99 -18.01
N LYS A 54 -8.10 -6.67 -18.45
CA LYS A 54 -6.88 -6.92 -17.67
C LYS A 54 -6.07 -5.65 -17.32
N ALA A 55 -6.37 -4.52 -17.95
CA ALA A 55 -5.71 -3.25 -17.68
C ALA A 55 -6.32 -2.51 -16.47
N GLU A 56 -7.54 -2.87 -16.09
CA GLU A 56 -8.27 -2.24 -14.97
C GLU A 56 -8.66 -3.29 -13.93
N VAL A 57 -8.44 -3.00 -12.64
CA VAL A 57 -8.78 -3.89 -11.54
C VAL A 57 -10.12 -3.47 -10.93
N LYS A 58 -10.92 -4.43 -10.49
CA LYS A 58 -12.14 -4.16 -9.76
C LYS A 58 -11.82 -3.59 -8.38
N VAL A 59 -12.23 -2.34 -8.12
CA VAL A 59 -12.08 -1.69 -6.82
C VAL A 59 -13.01 -2.35 -5.81
N ASN A 60 -12.44 -2.76 -4.67
CA ASN A 60 -13.19 -3.41 -3.60
C ASN A 60 -13.58 -2.39 -2.52
N ARG A 61 -14.80 -2.52 -2.00
CA ARG A 61 -15.28 -1.77 -0.83
C ARG A 61 -15.09 -2.61 0.42
N LEU A 62 -14.17 -2.20 1.29
CA LEU A 62 -13.95 -2.86 2.56
C LEU A 62 -15.17 -2.69 3.48
N LYS A 63 -15.56 -3.77 4.14
CA LYS A 63 -16.60 -3.77 5.17
C LYS A 63 -15.97 -3.42 6.54
N GLY A 64 -16.78 -2.95 7.49
CA GLY A 64 -16.30 -2.59 8.83
C GLY A 64 -15.50 -3.70 9.54
N ARG A 65 -15.91 -4.96 9.39
CA ARG A 65 -15.18 -6.12 9.93
C ARG A 65 -13.79 -6.30 9.33
N GLU A 66 -13.59 -5.97 8.06
CA GLU A 66 -12.28 -6.04 7.39
C GLU A 66 -11.34 -4.95 7.89
N TYR A 67 -11.87 -3.75 8.20
CA TYR A 67 -11.09 -2.70 8.87
C TYR A 67 -10.69 -3.12 10.28
N ALA A 68 -11.62 -3.70 11.06
CA ALA A 68 -11.31 -4.19 12.41
C ALA A 68 -10.22 -5.27 12.37
N LEU A 69 -10.30 -6.22 11.43
CA LEU A 69 -9.27 -7.23 11.21
C LEU A 69 -7.94 -6.60 10.83
N MET A 70 -7.94 -5.62 9.92
CA MET A 70 -6.75 -4.89 9.50
C MET A 70 -6.05 -4.25 10.70
N PHE A 71 -6.78 -3.55 11.56
CA PHE A 71 -6.20 -2.91 12.74
C PHE A 71 -5.67 -3.92 13.75
N LEU A 72 -6.40 -5.02 13.98
CA LEU A 72 -5.97 -6.09 14.90
C LEU A 72 -4.66 -6.74 14.42
N VAL A 73 -4.60 -7.14 13.15
CA VAL A 73 -3.40 -7.76 12.58
C VAL A 73 -2.25 -6.75 12.50
N SER A 74 -2.54 -5.50 12.15
CA SER A 74 -1.54 -4.42 12.16
C SER A 74 -0.92 -4.24 13.55
N ALA A 75 -1.73 -4.22 14.60
CA ALA A 75 -1.24 -4.12 15.97
C ALA A 75 -0.35 -5.32 16.35
N ALA A 76 -0.75 -6.54 16.00
CA ALA A 76 0.04 -7.75 16.26
C ALA A 76 1.38 -7.73 15.50
N VAL A 77 1.37 -7.36 14.21
CA VAL A 77 2.58 -7.23 13.38
C VAL A 77 3.49 -6.15 13.96
N THR A 78 2.94 -4.99 14.31
CA THR A 78 3.70 -3.87 14.91
C THR A 78 4.38 -4.30 16.20
N ALA A 79 3.64 -4.98 17.09
CA ALA A 79 4.21 -5.49 18.34
C ALA A 79 5.35 -6.48 18.09
N GLY A 80 5.17 -7.44 17.18
CA GLY A 80 6.23 -8.39 16.80
C GLY A 80 7.47 -7.68 16.24
N PHE A 81 7.28 -6.77 15.29
CA PHE A 81 8.39 -6.03 14.69
C PHE A 81 9.06 -5.04 15.65
N TYR A 82 8.35 -4.49 16.64
CA TYR A 82 8.97 -3.69 17.68
C TYR A 82 10.10 -4.45 18.39
N PHE A 83 9.89 -5.73 18.75
CA PHE A 83 10.93 -6.54 19.35
C PHE A 83 12.08 -6.86 18.40
N VAL A 84 11.77 -7.08 17.11
CA VAL A 84 12.78 -7.29 16.06
C VAL A 84 13.63 -6.04 15.89
N LEU A 85 13.02 -4.86 15.71
CA LEU A 85 13.70 -3.58 15.56
C LEU A 85 14.58 -3.26 16.78
N LYS A 86 14.06 -3.53 17.99
CA LYS A 86 14.79 -3.37 19.24
C LYS A 86 16.00 -4.30 19.34
N TYR A 87 15.84 -5.57 18.93
CA TYR A 87 16.92 -6.56 18.94
C TYR A 87 18.08 -6.13 18.01
N PHE A 88 17.77 -5.58 16.84
CA PHE A 88 18.77 -5.06 15.90
C PHE A 88 19.29 -3.68 16.23
N ASN A 89 18.93 -3.10 17.38
CA ASN A 89 19.31 -1.75 17.78
C ASN A 89 19.07 -0.70 16.66
N THR A 90 17.91 -0.83 15.99
CA THR A 90 17.54 0.06 14.89
C THR A 90 17.53 1.52 15.36
N ALA A 91 18.24 2.38 14.64
CA ALA A 91 18.24 3.81 14.91
C ALA A 91 16.80 4.36 14.78
N ASN A 92 16.49 5.34 15.68
CA ASN A 92 15.15 5.97 15.69
C ASN A 92 13.99 4.95 15.82
N LEU A 93 14.05 4.09 16.84
CA LEU A 93 13.13 2.97 17.07
C LEU A 93 11.64 3.35 16.94
N ILE A 94 11.22 4.52 17.45
CA ILE A 94 9.81 4.95 17.40
C ILE A 94 9.36 5.23 15.96
N PRO A 95 10.01 6.11 15.18
CA PRO A 95 9.66 6.30 13.77
C PRO A 95 9.72 5.00 12.95
N SER A 96 10.72 4.14 13.19
CA SER A 96 10.82 2.83 12.53
C SER A 96 9.64 1.92 12.88
N THR A 97 9.19 1.89 14.12
CA THR A 97 8.01 1.10 14.51
C THR A 97 6.72 1.65 13.86
N VAL A 98 6.58 2.97 13.78
CA VAL A 98 5.44 3.59 13.10
C VAL A 98 5.48 3.29 11.60
N SER A 99 6.67 3.24 10.97
CA SER A 99 6.82 2.89 9.55
C SER A 99 6.35 1.46 9.27
N VAL A 100 6.62 0.50 10.18
CA VAL A 100 6.09 -0.87 10.07
C VAL A 100 4.56 -0.87 10.03
N THR A 101 3.93 -0.14 10.94
CA THR A 101 2.47 -0.06 11.02
C THR A 101 1.87 0.52 9.74
N THR A 102 2.38 1.67 9.29
CA THR A 102 1.87 2.35 8.09
C THR A 102 2.14 1.55 6.82
N SER A 103 3.32 0.91 6.71
CA SER A 103 3.65 0.00 5.61
C SER A 103 2.71 -1.19 5.55
N PHE A 104 2.45 -1.84 6.69
CA PHE A 104 1.53 -2.98 6.74
C PHE A 104 0.13 -2.56 6.30
N VAL A 105 -0.41 -1.46 6.82
CA VAL A 105 -1.73 -0.93 6.45
C VAL A 105 -1.80 -0.62 4.95
N ALA A 106 -0.78 0.04 4.39
CA ALA A 106 -0.71 0.38 2.97
C ALA A 106 -0.76 -0.88 2.09
N VAL A 107 0.06 -1.89 2.41
CA VAL A 107 0.13 -3.13 1.63
C VAL A 107 -1.12 -3.98 1.81
N TYR A 108 -1.73 -4.01 2.99
CA TYR A 108 -3.01 -4.66 3.23
C TYR A 108 -4.12 -4.04 2.36
N LEU A 109 -4.24 -2.71 2.36
CA LEU A 109 -5.19 -1.98 1.52
C LEU A 109 -4.97 -2.25 0.03
N THR A 110 -3.71 -2.37 -0.39
CA THR A 110 -3.33 -2.72 -1.77
C THR A 110 -3.79 -4.13 -2.13
N ALA A 111 -3.52 -5.11 -1.28
CA ALA A 111 -3.94 -6.50 -1.46
C ALA A 111 -5.47 -6.63 -1.52
N ARG A 112 -6.17 -5.82 -0.74
CA ARG A 112 -7.64 -5.74 -0.75
C ARG A 112 -8.22 -4.86 -1.87
N ARG A 113 -7.37 -4.26 -2.71
CA ARG A 113 -7.77 -3.39 -3.85
C ARG A 113 -8.65 -2.21 -3.40
N SER A 114 -8.35 -1.68 -2.21
CA SER A 114 -9.07 -0.53 -1.65
C SER A 114 -8.65 0.76 -2.36
N GLU A 115 -9.57 1.70 -2.51
CA GLU A 115 -9.25 3.05 -3.00
C GLU A 115 -8.30 3.82 -2.08
N PHE A 116 -8.23 3.44 -0.79
CA PHE A 116 -7.39 4.09 0.21
C PHE A 116 -5.95 3.60 0.26
N TYR A 117 -5.55 2.64 -0.61
CA TYR A 117 -4.19 2.10 -0.58
C TYR A 117 -3.11 3.17 -0.77
N ALA A 118 -3.34 4.09 -1.72
CA ALA A 118 -2.41 5.17 -2.01
C ALA A 118 -2.30 6.18 -0.84
N LEU A 119 -3.41 6.41 -0.12
CA LEU A 119 -3.38 7.21 1.11
C LEU A 119 -2.58 6.51 2.22
N GLY A 120 -2.66 5.18 2.30
CA GLY A 120 -1.83 4.39 3.20
C GLY A 120 -0.34 4.54 2.88
N TYR A 121 0.06 4.49 1.61
CA TYR A 121 1.44 4.75 1.20
C TYR A 121 1.87 6.20 1.44
N ALA A 122 1.01 7.18 1.15
CA ALA A 122 1.30 8.58 1.45
C ALA A 122 1.57 8.81 2.95
N ALA A 123 0.79 8.18 3.83
CA ALA A 123 1.04 8.22 5.26
C ALA A 123 2.38 7.58 5.63
N ASN A 124 2.73 6.45 5.01
CA ASN A 124 4.02 5.81 5.20
C ASN A 124 5.18 6.66 4.70
N ASP A 125 5.04 7.29 3.53
CA ASP A 125 6.07 8.18 2.98
C ASP A 125 6.37 9.36 3.92
N VAL A 126 5.34 9.94 4.56
CA VAL A 126 5.53 11.00 5.58
C VAL A 126 6.37 10.48 6.76
N VAL A 127 6.08 9.28 7.26
CA VAL A 127 6.85 8.67 8.35
C VAL A 127 8.30 8.43 7.94
N LEU A 128 8.52 7.94 6.71
CA LEU A 128 9.86 7.67 6.18
C LEU A 128 10.64 8.96 5.90
N ILE A 129 9.99 10.03 5.44
CA ILE A 129 10.60 11.35 5.32
C ILE A 129 11.11 11.81 6.69
N ILE A 130 10.31 11.68 7.75
CA ILE A 130 10.72 12.03 9.12
C ILE A 130 11.91 11.15 9.56
N LEU A 131 11.83 9.84 9.37
CA LEU A 131 12.88 8.90 9.75
C LEU A 131 14.23 9.26 9.09
N TRP A 132 14.22 9.45 7.77
CA TRP A 132 15.43 9.74 7.00
C TRP A 132 15.92 11.18 7.17
N ALA A 133 15.04 12.13 7.48
CA ALA A 133 15.44 13.48 7.90
C ALA A 133 16.18 13.47 9.26
N LEU A 134 15.77 12.59 10.18
CA LEU A 134 16.50 12.38 11.43
C LEU A 134 17.86 11.72 11.18
N ALA A 135 17.95 10.75 10.26
CA ALA A 135 19.20 10.12 9.85
C ALA A 135 20.15 11.11 9.14
N ALA A 136 19.61 12.04 8.35
CA ALA A 136 20.37 13.06 7.65
C ALA A 136 21.10 14.05 8.58
N LYS A 137 20.72 14.13 9.86
CA LYS A 137 21.47 14.92 10.86
C LYS A 137 22.87 14.36 11.13
N THR A 138 23.06 13.06 10.94
CA THR A 138 24.35 12.36 11.14
C THR A 138 25.03 12.02 9.83
N ASP A 139 24.28 11.76 8.76
CA ASP A 139 24.77 11.43 7.43
C ASP A 139 23.98 12.18 6.35
N LEU A 140 24.58 13.25 5.82
CA LEU A 140 23.98 14.09 4.79
C LEU A 140 23.58 13.33 3.50
N SER A 141 24.19 12.18 3.22
CA SER A 141 23.82 11.36 2.06
C SER A 141 22.36 10.87 2.12
N CYS A 142 21.77 10.80 3.32
CA CYS A 142 20.38 10.43 3.53
C CYS A 142 19.37 11.45 2.99
N ILE A 143 19.81 12.68 2.66
CA ILE A 143 18.93 13.70 2.02
C ILE A 143 18.40 13.20 0.67
N SER A 144 19.18 12.43 -0.07
CA SER A 144 18.73 11.84 -1.33
C SER A 144 17.51 10.91 -1.14
N VAL A 145 17.48 10.18 -0.02
CA VAL A 145 16.37 9.30 0.34
C VAL A 145 15.12 10.11 0.72
N VAL A 146 15.31 11.20 1.46
CA VAL A 146 14.20 12.15 1.77
C VAL A 146 13.60 12.71 0.50
N ALA A 147 14.42 13.13 -0.48
CA ALA A 147 13.93 13.62 -1.77
C ALA A 147 13.14 12.53 -2.54
N CYS A 148 13.61 11.28 -2.53
CA CYS A 148 12.89 10.16 -3.14
C CYS A 148 11.51 9.93 -2.50
N PHE A 149 11.41 9.89 -1.16
CA PHE A 149 10.12 9.71 -0.49
C PHE A 149 9.19 10.91 -0.67
N SER A 150 9.74 12.13 -0.78
CA SER A 150 8.94 13.31 -1.14
C SER A 150 8.32 13.17 -2.54
N ALA A 151 9.08 12.70 -3.53
CA ALA A 151 8.56 12.43 -4.86
C ALA A 151 7.50 11.30 -4.85
N PHE A 152 7.69 10.25 -4.02
CA PHE A 152 6.72 9.18 -3.86
C PHE A 152 5.42 9.67 -3.22
N LEU A 153 5.50 10.52 -2.21
CA LEU A 153 4.34 11.15 -1.59
C LEU A 153 3.46 11.89 -2.61
N PHE A 154 4.06 12.68 -3.51
CA PHE A 154 3.32 13.35 -4.58
C PHE A 154 2.67 12.35 -5.54
N ASN A 155 3.39 11.29 -5.92
CA ASN A 155 2.86 10.24 -6.78
C ASN A 155 1.70 9.49 -6.12
N ASP A 156 1.78 9.20 -4.83
CA ASP A 156 0.75 8.48 -4.10
C ASP A 156 -0.50 9.34 -3.90
N MET A 157 -0.35 10.65 -3.67
CA MET A 157 -1.47 11.59 -3.67
C MET A 157 -2.17 11.64 -5.04
N TYR A 158 -1.41 11.71 -6.14
CA TYR A 158 -1.97 11.63 -7.50
C TYR A 158 -2.69 10.28 -7.73
N GLY A 159 -2.10 9.18 -7.27
CA GLY A 159 -2.68 7.84 -7.33
C GLY A 159 -4.02 7.75 -6.60
N TYR A 160 -4.12 8.35 -5.42
CA TYR A 160 -5.37 8.40 -4.66
C TYR A 160 -6.52 9.06 -5.44
N PHE A 161 -6.27 10.22 -6.05
CA PHE A 161 -7.29 10.90 -6.85
C PHE A 161 -7.72 10.08 -8.06
N ASN A 162 -6.79 9.42 -8.75
CA ASN A 162 -7.08 8.57 -9.89
C ASN A 162 -7.92 7.33 -9.50
N TRP A 163 -7.59 6.68 -8.39
CA TRP A 163 -8.34 5.53 -7.89
C TRP A 163 -9.75 5.91 -7.44
N ARG A 164 -9.90 7.05 -6.80
CA ARG A 164 -11.20 7.57 -6.43
C ARG A 164 -12.08 7.84 -7.66
N LYS A 165 -11.52 8.43 -8.72
CA LYS A 165 -12.21 8.62 -10.01
C LYS A 165 -12.60 7.27 -10.64
N MET A 166 -11.69 6.30 -10.63
CA MET A 166 -11.94 4.95 -11.14
C MET A 166 -13.09 4.27 -10.39
N LYS A 167 -13.09 4.32 -9.05
CA LYS A 167 -14.17 3.78 -8.22
C LYS A 167 -15.55 4.39 -8.56
N LEU A 168 -15.61 5.72 -8.67
CA LEU A 168 -16.85 6.42 -9.02
C LEU A 168 -17.36 5.97 -10.40
N ARG A 169 -16.48 5.86 -11.39
CA ARG A 169 -16.82 5.39 -12.74
C ARG A 169 -17.32 3.95 -12.73
N GLN A 170 -16.66 3.03 -12.01
CA GLN A 170 -17.09 1.64 -11.88
C GLN A 170 -18.48 1.55 -11.22
N SER A 171 -18.69 2.27 -10.13
CA SER A 171 -19.98 2.32 -9.42
C SER A 171 -21.11 2.84 -10.30
N SER A 172 -20.88 3.88 -11.10
CA SER A 172 -21.88 4.42 -12.03
C SER A 172 -22.24 3.42 -13.13
N ARG A 173 -21.27 2.68 -13.66
CA ARG A 173 -21.50 1.63 -14.67
C ARG A 173 -22.28 0.46 -14.10
N GLU A 174 -21.94 0.00 -12.88
CA GLU A 174 -22.68 -1.08 -12.22
C GLU A 174 -24.15 -0.69 -11.97
N ASN A 175 -24.38 0.53 -11.49
CA ASN A 175 -25.74 1.04 -11.27
C ASN A 175 -26.54 1.16 -12.59
N GLY A 176 -25.89 1.55 -13.69
CA GLY A 176 -26.51 1.62 -15.02
C GLY A 176 -26.91 0.22 -15.54
N LYS A 177 -26.03 -0.78 -15.39
CA LYS A 177 -26.30 -2.18 -15.77
C LYS A 177 -27.49 -2.76 -14.97
N ASN A 178 -27.54 -2.52 -13.66
CA ASN A 178 -28.64 -2.99 -12.80
C ASN A 178 -29.98 -2.37 -13.21
N LYS A 179 -30.04 -1.06 -13.48
CA LYS A 179 -31.23 -0.39 -13.96
C LYS A 179 -31.72 -0.88 -15.32
N MET A 180 -30.80 -1.25 -16.22
CA MET A 180 -31.16 -1.85 -17.52
C MET A 180 -31.71 -3.27 -17.36
N SER A 181 -31.12 -4.07 -16.46
CA SER A 181 -31.58 -5.42 -16.14
C SER A 181 -32.98 -5.42 -15.50
N GLU A 182 -33.29 -4.44 -14.64
CA GLU A 182 -34.63 -4.29 -14.04
C GLU A 182 -35.70 -3.82 -15.05
N LYS A 183 -35.28 -3.12 -16.12
CA LYS A 183 -36.19 -2.60 -17.15
C LYS A 183 -36.43 -3.57 -18.31
N SER A 184 -35.66 -4.65 -18.42
CA SER A 184 -35.92 -5.72 -19.40
C SER A 184 -37.07 -6.59 -18.85
N PRO A 185 -38.33 -6.48 -19.35
CA PRO A 185 -39.40 -7.38 -18.92
C PRO A 185 -39.01 -8.79 -19.33
N GLN A 186 -39.38 -9.76 -18.50
CA GLN A 186 -39.38 -11.17 -18.82
C GLN A 186 -40.28 -11.42 -20.07
N PHE A 187 -39.71 -11.28 -21.26
CA PHE A 187 -40.31 -11.82 -22.49
C PHE A 187 -39.67 -13.18 -22.72
N GLU A 188 -39.95 -14.12 -21.85
CA GLU A 188 -39.72 -15.55 -22.10
C GLU A 188 -40.70 -16.31 -21.22
N ASN A 189 -41.90 -16.53 -21.75
CA ASN A 189 -42.77 -17.70 -21.55
C ASN A 189 -44.13 -17.44 -22.20
N GLU A 190 -44.23 -17.66 -23.52
CA GLU A 190 -45.42 -18.21 -24.18
C GLU A 190 -44.98 -19.24 -25.22
#